data_a88f70b926ee7511d7067a638a911589
#
_entry.id   a88f70b926ee7511d7067a638a911589
#
_cell.length_a   1.000
_cell.length_b   1.000
_cell.length_c   1.000
_cell.angle_alpha   90.00
_cell.angle_beta   90.00
_cell.angle_gamma   90.00
#
_symmetry.space_group_name_H-M   'P 1'
#
loop_
_entity.id
_entity.type
_entity.pdbx_description
1 polymer ?
#
loop_
_entity_poly.entity_id
_entity_poly.type
_entity_poly.pdbx_seq_one_letter_code
_entity_poly.pdbx_strand_id
1 'polypeptide(L)'
;MNEPLFSQLSTLGSSLVLLFGIMLLWRRSLHAYTDAFQWQSAVLAAMFVMIGYFDHDPELYVVAAFFFILKVLILPYYLKRMEKRFNDQREEQPYVNVVTSLAISGFLVLLAYAITRPLVLVSDLPTRGGLPLAMGLIFIGLFTVITRKKALTQIVSFLVMENGIALLAVLGTFGIPLIVELGVFLDVLMGFLVMQVFVYHIHSTFESIDIDQLNELKH
;
A
#
# COMPACT_ATOMS: atom_id res chain seq x y z
N MET A 1 -3.11 29.34 -13.99
CA MET A 1 -2.79 27.96 -13.55
C MET A 1 -2.66 27.07 -14.77
N ASN A 2 -1.59 26.28 -14.87
CA ASN A 2 -1.44 25.33 -15.98
C ASN A 2 -2.25 24.05 -15.66
N GLU A 3 -3.59 24.17 -15.68
CA GLU A 3 -4.50 23.02 -15.44
C GLU A 3 -4.16 21.76 -16.25
N PRO A 4 -3.78 21.88 -17.54
CA PRO A 4 -3.41 20.69 -18.30
C PRO A 4 -2.15 20.01 -17.78
N LEU A 5 -1.16 20.75 -17.29
CA LEU A 5 0.06 20.19 -16.73
C LEU A 5 -0.22 19.46 -15.42
N PHE A 6 -1.05 20.03 -14.55
CA PHE A 6 -1.44 19.41 -13.29
C PHE A 6 -2.21 18.09 -13.51
N SER A 7 -3.18 18.09 -14.42
CA SER A 7 -3.94 16.88 -14.78
C SER A 7 -3.03 15.77 -15.34
N GLN A 8 -2.07 16.13 -16.18
CA GLN A 8 -1.09 15.18 -16.72
C GLN A 8 -0.18 14.60 -15.63
N LEU A 9 0.35 15.45 -14.74
CA LEU A 9 1.19 15.02 -13.63
C LEU A 9 0.43 14.13 -12.65
N SER A 10 -0.82 14.47 -12.34
CA SER A 10 -1.70 13.67 -11.48
C SER A 10 -1.97 12.28 -12.07
N THR A 11 -2.27 12.21 -13.37
CA THR A 11 -2.48 10.94 -14.06
C THR A 11 -1.19 10.11 -14.14
N LEU A 12 -0.06 10.76 -14.39
CA LEU A 12 1.24 10.10 -14.42
C LEU A 12 1.61 9.52 -13.05
N GLY A 13 1.45 10.31 -11.98
CA GLY A 13 1.70 9.85 -10.61
C GLY A 13 0.80 8.67 -10.24
N SER A 14 -0.51 8.76 -10.54
CA SER A 14 -1.46 7.66 -10.32
C SER A 14 -1.08 6.40 -11.10
N SER A 15 -0.60 6.55 -12.34
CA SER A 15 -0.12 5.44 -13.16
C SER A 15 1.12 4.77 -12.57
N LEU A 16 2.06 5.55 -12.02
CA LEU A 16 3.25 5.02 -11.35
C LEU A 16 2.86 4.26 -10.07
N VAL A 17 1.94 4.80 -9.27
CA VAL A 17 1.44 4.13 -8.06
C VAL A 17 0.79 2.79 -8.42
N LEU A 18 -0.04 2.74 -9.48
CA LEU A 18 -0.64 1.51 -9.97
C LEU A 18 0.42 0.53 -10.51
N LEU A 19 1.43 1.02 -11.24
CA LEU A 19 2.52 0.20 -11.77
C LEU A 19 3.26 -0.54 -10.64
N PHE A 20 3.61 0.15 -9.55
CA PHE A 20 4.21 -0.47 -8.38
C PHE A 20 3.28 -1.50 -7.74
N GLY A 21 1.96 -1.27 -7.72
CA GLY A 21 0.97 -2.26 -7.28
C GLY A 21 0.97 -3.52 -8.16
N ILE A 22 1.02 -3.36 -9.47
CA ILE A 22 1.12 -4.49 -10.42
C ILE A 22 2.46 -5.22 -10.25
N MET A 23 3.55 -4.51 -9.97
CA MET A 23 4.86 -5.13 -9.73
C MET A 23 4.86 -6.15 -8.59
N LEU A 24 3.98 -6.04 -7.61
CA LEU A 24 3.88 -7.03 -6.53
C LEU A 24 3.48 -8.41 -7.06
N LEU A 25 2.72 -8.50 -8.14
CA LEU A 25 2.16 -9.77 -8.63
C LEU A 25 3.21 -10.79 -9.05
N TRP A 26 4.38 -10.36 -9.55
CA TRP A 26 5.47 -11.25 -9.95
C TRP A 26 6.62 -11.34 -8.96
N ARG A 27 6.62 -10.52 -7.90
CA ARG A 27 7.64 -10.63 -6.85
C ARG A 27 7.43 -11.89 -6.01
N ARG A 28 8.52 -12.49 -5.55
CA ARG A 28 8.51 -13.75 -4.79
C ARG A 28 9.23 -13.66 -3.45
N SER A 29 9.76 -12.50 -3.08
CA SER A 29 10.42 -12.28 -1.80
C SER A 29 9.75 -11.14 -1.06
N LEU A 30 9.64 -11.25 0.26
CA LEU A 30 9.08 -10.20 1.11
C LEU A 30 9.85 -8.89 0.97
N HIS A 31 11.18 -8.97 0.81
CA HIS A 31 12.01 -7.79 0.56
C HIS A 31 11.56 -7.01 -0.68
N ALA A 32 11.36 -7.71 -1.80
CA ALA A 32 10.91 -7.09 -3.04
C ALA A 32 9.48 -6.55 -2.96
N TYR A 33 8.61 -7.17 -2.13
CA TYR A 33 7.29 -6.63 -1.78
C TYR A 33 7.41 -5.31 -1.03
N THR A 34 8.23 -5.31 0.02
CA THR A 34 8.45 -4.12 0.85
C THR A 34 9.07 -2.98 0.06
N ASP A 35 10.01 -3.28 -0.84
CA ASP A 35 10.61 -2.26 -1.72
C ASP A 35 9.59 -1.66 -2.69
N ALA A 36 8.75 -2.48 -3.32
CA ALA A 36 7.70 -2.00 -4.21
C ALA A 36 6.69 -1.11 -3.46
N PHE A 37 6.28 -1.51 -2.26
CA PHE A 37 5.43 -0.71 -1.38
C PHE A 37 6.11 0.61 -0.98
N GLN A 38 7.40 0.58 -0.63
CA GLN A 38 8.18 1.76 -0.25
C GLN A 38 8.22 2.78 -1.39
N TRP A 39 8.53 2.36 -2.62
CA TRP A 39 8.54 3.24 -3.79
C TRP A 39 7.14 3.76 -4.14
N GLN A 40 6.14 2.91 -4.05
CA GLN A 40 4.75 3.30 -4.26
C GLN A 40 4.33 4.41 -3.28
N SER A 41 4.63 4.24 -1.99
CA SER A 41 4.33 5.21 -0.94
C SER A 41 5.09 6.52 -1.13
N ALA A 42 6.34 6.46 -1.62
CA ALA A 42 7.13 7.65 -1.93
C ALA A 42 6.49 8.47 -3.08
N VAL A 43 6.03 7.80 -4.14
CA VAL A 43 5.32 8.47 -5.24
C VAL A 43 4.01 9.10 -4.73
N LEU A 44 3.27 8.39 -3.88
CA LEU A 44 2.02 8.90 -3.33
C LEU A 44 2.26 10.12 -2.41
N ALA A 45 3.29 10.09 -1.58
CA ALA A 45 3.69 11.26 -0.77
C ALA A 45 4.07 12.46 -1.65
N ALA A 46 4.80 12.23 -2.75
CA ALA A 46 5.10 13.28 -3.72
C ALA A 46 3.84 13.85 -4.39
N MET A 47 2.82 13.01 -4.63
CA MET A 47 1.53 13.47 -5.16
C MET A 47 0.79 14.36 -4.16
N PHE A 48 0.82 14.04 -2.85
CA PHE A 48 0.25 14.93 -1.83
C PHE A 48 0.93 16.31 -1.81
N VAL A 49 2.27 16.33 -1.89
CA VAL A 49 3.03 17.59 -2.00
C VAL A 49 2.62 18.37 -3.26
N MET A 50 2.50 17.67 -4.39
CA MET A 50 2.12 18.28 -5.66
C MET A 50 0.70 18.89 -5.58
N ILE A 51 -0.26 18.15 -5.05
CA ILE A 51 -1.65 18.64 -4.91
C ILE A 51 -1.68 19.83 -3.95
N GLY A 52 -1.01 19.76 -2.79
CA GLY A 52 -0.89 20.88 -1.85
C GLY A 52 -0.27 22.14 -2.45
N TYR A 53 0.68 21.99 -3.38
CA TYR A 53 1.26 23.11 -4.11
C TYR A 53 0.27 23.78 -5.05
N PHE A 54 -0.52 22.99 -5.80
CA PHE A 54 -1.48 23.53 -6.76
C PHE A 54 -2.76 24.05 -6.11
N ASP A 55 -3.18 23.47 -5.00
CA ASP A 55 -4.37 23.88 -4.23
C ASP A 55 -4.09 24.96 -3.20
N HIS A 56 -2.80 25.28 -2.98
CA HIS A 56 -2.35 26.20 -1.93
C HIS A 56 -2.76 25.76 -0.51
N ASP A 57 -2.90 24.46 -0.28
CA ASP A 57 -3.28 23.89 1.01
C ASP A 57 -2.03 23.46 1.81
N PRO A 58 -1.68 24.19 2.90
CA PRO A 58 -0.53 23.87 3.73
C PRO A 58 -0.70 22.57 4.53
N GLU A 59 -1.93 22.12 4.79
CA GLU A 59 -2.20 20.91 5.56
C GLU A 59 -1.74 19.65 4.80
N LEU A 60 -1.85 19.65 3.48
CA LEU A 60 -1.37 18.55 2.63
C LEU A 60 0.13 18.32 2.72
N TYR A 61 0.94 19.35 3.00
CA TYR A 61 2.38 19.16 3.23
C TYR A 61 2.65 18.42 4.55
N VAL A 62 1.88 18.70 5.59
CA VAL A 62 1.99 18.01 6.88
C VAL A 62 1.62 16.54 6.71
N VAL A 63 0.52 16.27 6.01
CA VAL A 63 0.07 14.92 5.69
C VAL A 63 1.11 14.19 4.85
N ALA A 64 1.65 14.82 3.81
CA ALA A 64 2.70 14.24 2.98
C ALA A 64 3.96 13.88 3.79
N ALA A 65 4.38 14.74 4.69
CA ALA A 65 5.53 14.49 5.57
C ALA A 65 5.26 13.32 6.52
N PHE A 66 4.09 13.27 7.15
CA PHE A 66 3.68 12.19 8.03
C PHE A 66 3.59 10.86 7.26
N PHE A 67 2.95 10.86 6.09
CA PHE A 67 2.83 9.70 5.22
C PHE A 67 4.20 9.18 4.77
N PHE A 68 5.11 10.08 4.40
CA PHE A 68 6.48 9.74 4.02
C PHE A 68 7.23 9.08 5.19
N ILE A 69 7.21 9.69 6.38
CA ILE A 69 7.89 9.16 7.56
C ILE A 69 7.34 7.77 7.91
N LEU A 70 6.02 7.62 7.97
CA LEU A 70 5.38 6.38 8.38
C LEU A 70 5.55 5.27 7.32
N LYS A 71 5.15 5.52 6.06
CA LYS A 71 5.06 4.50 5.00
C LYS A 71 6.34 4.31 4.20
N VAL A 72 7.22 5.29 4.13
CA VAL A 72 8.48 5.16 3.38
C VAL A 72 9.65 4.79 4.29
N LEU A 73 9.63 5.21 5.57
CA LEU A 73 10.75 4.96 6.48
C LEU A 73 10.39 3.91 7.54
N ILE A 74 9.36 4.16 8.35
CA ILE A 74 9.07 3.35 9.54
C ILE A 74 8.56 1.96 9.17
N LEU A 75 7.48 1.84 8.41
CA LEU A 75 6.87 0.55 8.07
C LEU A 75 7.82 -0.35 7.30
N PRO A 76 8.52 0.10 6.23
CA PRO A 76 9.49 -0.74 5.53
C PRO A 76 10.66 -1.19 6.40
N TYR A 77 11.13 -0.33 7.32
CA TYR A 77 12.18 -0.71 8.28
C TYR A 77 11.74 -1.88 9.16
N TYR A 78 10.54 -1.81 9.73
CA TYR A 78 10.01 -2.90 10.57
C TYR A 78 9.75 -4.16 9.76
N LEU A 79 9.15 -4.07 8.58
CA LEU A 79 8.89 -5.22 7.70
C LEU A 79 10.19 -5.94 7.32
N LYS A 80 11.22 -5.19 6.89
CA LYS A 80 12.55 -5.76 6.57
C LYS A 80 13.23 -6.36 7.80
N ARG A 81 13.02 -5.81 8.98
CA ARG A 81 13.53 -6.36 10.24
C ARG A 81 12.83 -7.68 10.60
N MET A 82 11.51 -7.75 10.38
CA MET A 82 10.73 -8.98 10.57
C MET A 82 11.20 -10.08 9.63
N GLU A 83 11.38 -9.79 8.34
CA GLU A 83 11.90 -10.73 7.34
C GLU A 83 13.22 -11.37 7.78
N LYS A 84 14.18 -10.55 8.22
CA LYS A 84 15.48 -11.03 8.70
C LYS A 84 15.36 -11.94 9.93
N ARG A 85 14.44 -11.64 10.84
CA ARG A 85 14.28 -12.38 12.09
C ARG A 85 13.63 -13.75 11.86
N PHE A 86 12.68 -13.84 10.93
CA PHE A 86 11.97 -15.09 10.66
C PHE A 86 12.68 -15.97 9.63
N ASN A 87 13.83 -15.54 9.09
CA ASN A 87 14.56 -16.22 8.00
C ASN A 87 13.65 -16.57 6.81
N ASP A 88 12.62 -15.75 6.60
CA ASP A 88 11.51 -16.00 5.68
C ASP A 88 11.81 -15.40 4.30
N GLN A 89 12.92 -15.87 3.68
CA GLN A 89 13.48 -15.28 2.46
C GLN A 89 12.68 -15.57 1.19
N ARG A 90 11.86 -16.61 1.18
CA ARG A 90 11.07 -16.99 -0.01
C ARG A 90 9.61 -17.17 0.33
N GLU A 91 8.77 -16.54 -0.45
CA GLU A 91 7.35 -16.86 -0.42
C GLU A 91 7.15 -18.26 -0.99
N GLU A 92 6.36 -19.08 -0.30
CA GLU A 92 5.79 -20.27 -0.92
C GLU A 92 4.94 -19.85 -2.12
N GLN A 93 4.77 -20.75 -3.08
CA GLN A 93 4.01 -20.47 -4.29
C GLN A 93 2.63 -19.86 -3.92
N PRO A 94 2.26 -18.70 -4.50
CA PRO A 94 0.95 -18.11 -4.25
C PRO A 94 -0.16 -19.06 -4.70
N TYR A 95 -1.39 -18.89 -4.22
CA TYR A 95 -2.54 -19.68 -4.67
C TYR A 95 -2.79 -19.57 -6.18
N VAL A 96 -2.45 -18.43 -6.76
CA VAL A 96 -2.65 -18.15 -8.20
C VAL A 96 -1.28 -17.88 -8.83
N ASN A 97 -1.00 -18.52 -9.96
CA ASN A 97 0.25 -18.31 -10.68
C ASN A 97 0.38 -16.87 -11.23
N VAL A 98 1.61 -16.43 -11.52
CA VAL A 98 1.91 -15.07 -11.95
C VAL A 98 1.16 -14.64 -13.20
N VAL A 99 1.08 -15.54 -14.20
CA VAL A 99 0.42 -15.22 -15.49
C VAL A 99 -1.07 -14.99 -15.29
N THR A 100 -1.73 -15.86 -14.54
CA THR A 100 -3.16 -15.71 -14.20
C THR A 100 -3.38 -14.47 -13.34
N SER A 101 -2.50 -14.17 -12.39
CA SER A 101 -2.59 -12.97 -11.55
C SER A 101 -2.49 -11.69 -12.38
N LEU A 102 -1.61 -11.63 -13.38
CA LEU A 102 -1.50 -10.50 -14.29
C LEU A 102 -2.75 -10.35 -15.18
N ALA A 103 -3.30 -11.47 -15.67
CA ALA A 103 -4.53 -11.44 -16.46
C ALA A 103 -5.73 -10.95 -15.62
N ILE A 104 -5.87 -11.46 -14.39
CA ILE A 104 -6.91 -11.00 -13.44
C ILE A 104 -6.72 -9.52 -13.11
N SER A 105 -5.49 -9.06 -12.86
CA SER A 105 -5.23 -7.65 -12.57
C SER A 105 -5.59 -6.74 -13.73
N GLY A 106 -5.31 -7.15 -14.97
CA GLY A 106 -5.76 -6.45 -16.16
C GLY A 106 -7.28 -6.32 -16.23
N PHE A 107 -8.00 -7.42 -15.96
CA PHE A 107 -9.46 -7.42 -15.87
C PHE A 107 -9.96 -6.49 -14.75
N LEU A 108 -9.35 -6.52 -13.56
CA LEU A 108 -9.71 -5.67 -12.43
C LEU A 108 -9.51 -4.17 -12.73
N VAL A 109 -8.45 -3.81 -13.47
CA VAL A 109 -8.24 -2.43 -13.93
C VAL A 109 -9.32 -2.01 -14.93
N LEU A 110 -9.70 -2.87 -15.89
CA LEU A 110 -10.81 -2.59 -16.80
C LEU A 110 -12.13 -2.44 -16.06
N LEU A 111 -12.39 -3.27 -15.07
CA LEU A 111 -13.55 -3.17 -14.19
C LEU A 111 -13.55 -1.85 -13.40
N ALA A 112 -12.39 -1.43 -12.87
CA ALA A 112 -12.23 -0.15 -12.20
C ALA A 112 -12.60 1.02 -13.13
N TYR A 113 -12.12 1.00 -14.37
CA TYR A 113 -12.50 1.99 -15.39
C TYR A 113 -14.00 2.01 -15.66
N ALA A 114 -14.63 0.84 -15.76
CA ALA A 114 -16.07 0.75 -16.00
C ALA A 114 -16.90 1.32 -14.84
N ILE A 115 -16.50 1.01 -13.60
CA ILE A 115 -17.20 1.47 -12.38
C ILE A 115 -17.00 2.98 -12.16
N THR A 116 -15.79 3.49 -12.38
CA THR A 116 -15.47 4.90 -12.13
C THR A 116 -15.89 5.83 -13.28
N ARG A 117 -16.24 5.29 -14.45
CA ARG A 117 -16.65 6.08 -15.62
C ARG A 117 -17.73 7.12 -15.34
N PRO A 118 -18.87 6.80 -14.65
CA PRO A 118 -19.86 7.81 -14.34
C PRO A 118 -19.30 8.93 -13.47
N LEU A 119 -18.44 8.61 -12.51
CA LEU A 119 -17.81 9.58 -11.62
C LEU A 119 -16.88 10.53 -12.39
N VAL A 120 -16.07 9.98 -13.29
CA VAL A 120 -15.13 10.76 -14.13
C VAL A 120 -15.89 11.70 -15.07
N LEU A 121 -17.06 11.30 -15.57
CA LEU A 121 -17.87 12.11 -16.50
C LEU A 121 -18.59 13.27 -15.80
N VAL A 122 -18.98 13.10 -14.53
CA VAL A 122 -19.69 14.13 -13.75
C VAL A 122 -18.72 15.06 -13.02
N SER A 123 -17.50 14.61 -12.76
CA SER A 123 -16.50 15.38 -12.03
C SER A 123 -15.82 16.41 -12.92
N ASP A 124 -15.78 17.66 -12.47
CA ASP A 124 -14.99 18.75 -13.08
C ASP A 124 -13.57 18.85 -12.55
N LEU A 125 -13.18 17.96 -11.61
CA LEU A 125 -11.87 17.97 -10.98
C LEU A 125 -10.76 17.66 -11.99
N PRO A 126 -9.64 18.39 -11.97
CA PRO A 126 -8.50 18.13 -12.85
C PRO A 126 -7.81 16.80 -12.55
N THR A 127 -8.06 16.21 -11.37
CA THR A 127 -7.52 14.93 -10.88
C THR A 127 -8.34 13.71 -11.33
N ARG A 128 -9.53 13.91 -11.93
CA ARG A 128 -10.48 12.84 -12.31
C ARG A 128 -9.88 11.69 -13.12
N GLY A 129 -8.85 11.97 -13.93
CA GLY A 129 -8.16 10.95 -14.73
C GLY A 129 -7.44 9.88 -13.93
N GLY A 130 -7.08 10.16 -12.68
CA GLY A 130 -6.45 9.23 -11.75
C GLY A 130 -7.42 8.32 -10.99
N LEU A 131 -8.72 8.66 -10.92
CA LEU A 131 -9.71 7.88 -10.15
C LEU A 131 -9.81 6.41 -10.56
N PRO A 132 -9.87 6.06 -11.86
CA PRO A 132 -9.87 4.66 -12.28
C PRO A 132 -8.60 3.91 -11.87
N LEU A 133 -7.46 4.57 -11.88
CA LEU A 133 -6.17 3.99 -11.52
C LEU A 133 -6.10 3.71 -10.02
N ALA A 134 -6.60 4.62 -9.20
CA ALA A 134 -6.71 4.44 -7.75
C ALA A 134 -7.66 3.27 -7.40
N MET A 135 -8.82 3.20 -8.04
CA MET A 135 -9.77 2.09 -7.86
C MET A 135 -9.16 0.76 -8.33
N GLY A 136 -8.43 0.76 -9.45
CA GLY A 136 -7.71 -0.42 -9.94
C GLY A 136 -6.66 -0.91 -8.93
N LEU A 137 -5.96 0.01 -8.28
CA LEU A 137 -4.99 -0.32 -7.24
C LEU A 137 -5.66 -0.95 -6.00
N ILE A 138 -6.83 -0.45 -5.58
CA ILE A 138 -7.61 -1.04 -4.49
C ILE A 138 -7.98 -2.49 -4.83
N PHE A 139 -8.47 -2.75 -6.02
CA PHE A 139 -8.83 -4.10 -6.45
C PHE A 139 -7.62 -5.03 -6.55
N ILE A 140 -6.48 -4.56 -7.05
CA ILE A 140 -5.23 -5.33 -7.11
C ILE A 140 -4.73 -5.62 -5.70
N GLY A 141 -4.75 -4.63 -4.79
CA GLY A 141 -4.39 -4.80 -3.39
C GLY A 141 -5.25 -5.86 -2.71
N LEU A 142 -6.57 -5.77 -2.86
CA LEU A 142 -7.51 -6.76 -2.32
C LEU A 142 -7.27 -8.17 -2.90
N PHE A 143 -7.08 -8.27 -4.22
CA PHE A 143 -6.76 -9.52 -4.89
C PHE A 143 -5.47 -10.14 -4.35
N THR A 144 -4.42 -9.34 -4.15
CA THR A 144 -3.16 -9.81 -3.58
C THR A 144 -3.31 -10.26 -2.13
N VAL A 145 -4.06 -9.56 -1.28
CA VAL A 145 -4.36 -10.00 0.10
C VAL A 145 -4.96 -11.41 0.11
N ILE A 146 -5.92 -11.68 -0.79
CA ILE A 146 -6.63 -12.97 -0.84
C ILE A 146 -5.74 -14.10 -1.40
N THR A 147 -4.85 -13.78 -2.34
CA THR A 147 -4.06 -14.80 -3.07
C THR A 147 -2.72 -15.13 -2.44
N ARG A 148 -2.26 -14.34 -1.45
CA ARG A 148 -1.00 -14.62 -0.74
C ARG A 148 -1.22 -15.51 0.48
N LYS A 149 -0.27 -16.42 0.73
CA LYS A 149 -0.35 -17.39 1.82
C LYS A 149 0.27 -16.89 3.12
N LYS A 150 1.32 -16.07 3.02
CA LYS A 150 2.06 -15.60 4.18
C LYS A 150 1.47 -14.32 4.76
N ALA A 151 1.33 -14.28 6.08
CA ALA A 151 0.77 -13.12 6.79
C ALA A 151 1.52 -11.81 6.48
N LEU A 152 2.86 -11.85 6.39
CA LEU A 152 3.66 -10.66 6.09
C LEU A 152 3.40 -10.11 4.68
N THR A 153 3.26 -10.98 3.67
CA THR A 153 2.92 -10.54 2.31
C THR A 153 1.47 -10.07 2.20
N GLN A 154 0.56 -10.65 2.98
CA GLN A 154 -0.82 -10.16 3.11
C GLN A 154 -0.86 -8.76 3.73
N ILE A 155 -0.07 -8.51 4.78
CA ILE A 155 0.06 -7.17 5.41
C ILE A 155 0.55 -6.14 4.38
N VAL A 156 1.62 -6.43 3.64
CA VAL A 156 2.11 -5.51 2.60
C VAL A 156 1.06 -5.28 1.51
N SER A 157 0.36 -6.33 1.09
CA SER A 157 -0.72 -6.23 0.10
C SER A 157 -1.88 -5.36 0.60
N PHE A 158 -2.21 -5.46 1.89
CA PHE A 158 -3.21 -4.60 2.53
C PHE A 158 -2.75 -3.13 2.57
N LEU A 159 -1.48 -2.87 2.91
CA LEU A 159 -0.91 -1.53 2.88
C LEU A 159 -0.92 -0.92 1.46
N VAL A 160 -0.75 -1.74 0.43
CA VAL A 160 -0.89 -1.33 -0.98
C VAL A 160 -2.34 -0.98 -1.32
N MET A 161 -3.30 -1.77 -0.85
CA MET A 161 -4.74 -1.45 -0.99
C MET A 161 -5.08 -0.12 -0.31
N GLU A 162 -4.57 0.11 0.89
CA GLU A 162 -4.72 1.34 1.65
C GLU A 162 -4.13 2.55 0.92
N ASN A 163 -2.96 2.41 0.26
CA ASN A 163 -2.42 3.44 -0.62
C ASN A 163 -3.37 3.76 -1.79
N GLY A 164 -4.07 2.76 -2.32
CA GLY A 164 -5.12 2.96 -3.32
C GLY A 164 -6.30 3.76 -2.79
N ILE A 165 -6.75 3.49 -1.56
CA ILE A 165 -7.82 4.24 -0.88
C ILE A 165 -7.38 5.69 -0.65
N ALA A 166 -6.17 5.91 -0.14
CA ALA A 166 -5.62 7.25 0.08
C ALA A 166 -5.51 8.04 -1.23
N LEU A 167 -5.05 7.39 -2.32
CA LEU A 167 -4.99 7.98 -3.64
C LEU A 167 -6.40 8.35 -4.15
N LEU A 168 -7.38 7.43 -4.02
CA LEU A 168 -8.76 7.67 -4.44
C LEU A 168 -9.37 8.84 -3.67
N ALA A 169 -9.13 8.90 -2.35
CA ALA A 169 -9.62 9.95 -1.50
C ALA A 169 -9.08 11.34 -1.92
N VAL A 170 -7.75 11.47 -2.02
CA VAL A 170 -7.13 12.77 -2.35
C VAL A 170 -7.46 13.25 -3.76
N LEU A 171 -7.58 12.33 -4.73
CA LEU A 171 -7.97 12.67 -6.10
C LEU A 171 -9.46 13.00 -6.23
N GLY A 172 -10.33 12.35 -5.46
CA GLY A 172 -11.77 12.51 -5.51
C GLY A 172 -12.28 13.72 -4.75
N THR A 173 -11.54 14.19 -3.75
CA THR A 173 -11.93 15.30 -2.89
C THR A 173 -11.09 16.56 -3.10
N PHE A 174 -10.04 16.45 -3.92
CA PHE A 174 -9.10 17.52 -4.14
C PHE A 174 -8.51 18.09 -2.84
N GLY A 175 -8.17 17.17 -1.91
CA GLY A 175 -7.49 17.55 -0.67
C GLY A 175 -8.38 17.99 0.50
N ILE A 176 -9.67 17.59 0.53
CA ILE A 176 -10.53 17.92 1.68
C ILE A 176 -9.91 17.34 2.96
N PRO A 177 -9.58 18.18 3.97
CA PRO A 177 -8.80 17.82 5.16
C PRO A 177 -9.37 16.61 5.91
N LEU A 178 -10.68 16.52 6.10
CA LEU A 178 -11.33 15.48 6.89
C LEU A 178 -11.10 14.06 6.35
N ILE A 179 -11.08 13.89 5.03
CA ILE A 179 -10.82 12.57 4.42
C ILE A 179 -9.34 12.20 4.53
N VAL A 180 -8.48 13.20 4.45
CA VAL A 180 -7.04 13.02 4.66
C VAL A 180 -6.74 12.67 6.11
N GLU A 181 -7.41 13.30 7.08
CA GLU A 181 -7.29 12.96 8.51
C GLU A 181 -7.73 11.53 8.79
N LEU A 182 -8.84 11.07 8.19
CA LEU A 182 -9.27 9.67 8.30
C LEU A 182 -8.24 8.70 7.71
N GLY A 183 -7.61 9.06 6.58
CA GLY A 183 -6.53 8.28 5.98
C GLY A 183 -5.33 8.16 6.93
N VAL A 184 -4.87 9.27 7.51
CA VAL A 184 -3.79 9.30 8.50
C VAL A 184 -4.13 8.47 9.74
N PHE A 185 -5.37 8.55 10.23
CA PHE A 185 -5.83 7.73 11.36
C PHE A 185 -5.77 6.23 11.02
N LEU A 186 -6.18 5.85 9.82
CA LEU A 186 -6.15 4.47 9.33
C LEU A 186 -4.71 3.97 9.18
N ASP A 187 -3.79 4.82 8.71
CA ASP A 187 -2.36 4.54 8.63
C ASP A 187 -1.74 4.27 10.01
N VAL A 188 -2.09 5.08 11.02
CA VAL A 188 -1.64 4.88 12.41
C VAL A 188 -2.18 3.56 12.97
N LEU A 189 -3.46 3.29 12.73
CA LEU A 189 -4.11 2.04 13.15
C LEU A 189 -3.40 0.83 12.53
N MET A 190 -3.08 0.90 11.24
CA MET A 190 -2.34 -0.16 10.53
C MET A 190 -0.92 -0.31 11.04
N GLY A 191 -0.22 0.79 11.30
CA GLY A 191 1.09 0.76 11.94
C GLY A 191 1.04 0.06 13.30
N PHE A 192 -0.01 0.32 14.09
CA PHE A 192 -0.25 -0.35 15.37
C PHE A 192 -0.53 -1.85 15.19
N LEU A 193 -1.38 -2.25 14.24
CA LEU A 193 -1.66 -3.66 13.96
C LEU A 193 -0.41 -4.42 13.51
N VAL A 194 0.42 -3.83 12.64
CA VAL A 194 1.70 -4.43 12.23
C VAL A 194 2.62 -4.62 13.43
N MET A 195 2.70 -3.62 14.33
CA MET A 195 3.47 -3.71 15.58
C MET A 195 2.91 -4.77 16.51
N GLN A 196 1.58 -4.90 16.63
CA GLN A 196 0.94 -5.90 17.48
C GLN A 196 1.23 -7.33 16.99
N VAL A 197 1.15 -7.58 15.68
CA VAL A 197 1.55 -8.86 15.07
C VAL A 197 3.02 -9.16 15.37
N PHE A 198 3.87 -8.14 15.30
CA PHE A 198 5.28 -8.26 15.63
C PHE A 198 5.50 -8.66 17.10
N VAL A 199 4.85 -7.98 18.03
CA VAL A 199 4.95 -8.26 19.47
C VAL A 199 4.42 -9.66 19.78
N TYR A 200 3.27 -10.03 19.24
CA TYR A 200 2.69 -11.37 19.44
C TYR A 200 3.63 -12.49 18.96
N HIS A 201 4.23 -12.32 17.80
CA HIS A 201 5.17 -13.32 17.25
C HIS A 201 6.47 -13.39 18.04
N ILE A 202 6.94 -12.27 18.59
CA ILE A 202 8.08 -12.27 19.52
C ILE A 202 7.74 -13.09 20.76
N HIS A 203 6.57 -12.84 21.36
CA HIS A 203 6.14 -13.53 22.57
C HIS A 203 6.03 -15.04 22.34
N SER A 204 5.36 -15.47 21.26
CA SER A 204 5.21 -16.89 20.91
C SER A 204 6.54 -17.59 20.63
N THR A 205 7.56 -16.87 20.15
CA THR A 205 8.88 -17.43 19.88
C THR A 205 9.71 -17.57 21.17
N PHE A 206 9.49 -16.69 22.14
CA PHE A 206 10.19 -16.76 23.45
C PHE A 206 9.51 -17.70 24.44
N GLU A 207 8.20 -17.88 24.39
CA GLU A 207 7.49 -18.88 25.22
C GLU A 207 7.78 -20.33 24.79
N SER A 208 8.20 -20.55 23.54
CA SER A 208 8.64 -21.88 23.08
C SER A 208 10.06 -22.26 23.55
N ILE A 209 10.80 -21.34 24.19
CA ILE A 209 12.03 -21.65 24.92
C ILE A 209 11.64 -21.92 26.39
N ASP A 210 10.75 -22.87 26.59
CA ASP A 210 10.41 -23.35 27.90
C ASP A 210 11.62 -24.12 28.45
N ILE A 211 12.17 -23.63 29.58
CA ILE A 211 13.33 -24.20 30.26
C ILE A 211 13.04 -25.64 30.69
N ASP A 212 11.79 -26.06 30.76
CA ASP A 212 11.38 -27.42 31.09
C ASP A 212 11.78 -28.47 30.04
N GLN A 213 11.90 -28.10 28.76
CA GLN A 213 12.40 -29.01 27.73
C GLN A 213 13.90 -29.27 27.80
N LEU A 214 14.66 -28.42 28.46
CA LEU A 214 16.09 -28.65 28.74
C LEU A 214 16.32 -29.65 29.90
N ASN A 215 15.31 -29.94 30.72
CA ASN A 215 15.40 -30.92 31.80
C ASN A 215 15.17 -32.36 31.31
N GLU A 216 14.52 -32.59 30.18
CA GLU A 216 14.30 -33.93 29.60
C GLU A 216 15.54 -34.51 28.90
N LEU A 217 16.57 -33.72 28.64
CA LEU A 217 17.82 -34.19 28.03
C LEU A 217 18.88 -34.68 29.05
N LYS A 218 18.50 -34.85 30.30
CA LYS A 218 19.39 -35.26 31.41
C LYS A 218 19.19 -36.70 31.91
N HIS A 219 18.65 -37.59 31.07
CA HIS A 219 18.63 -39.03 31.35
C HIS A 219 19.20 -39.84 30.22
#